data_d1f3ce1887e68bcec8d81cae2808bded
#
_entry.id   d1f3ce1887e68bcec8d81cae2808bded
#
_cell.length_a   1.000
_cell.length_b   1.000
_cell.length_c   1.000
_cell.angle_alpha   90.00
_cell.angle_beta   90.00
_cell.angle_gamma   90.00
#
_symmetry.space_group_name_H-M   'P 1'
#
loop_
_entity.id
_entity.type
_entity.pdbx_description
1 polymer ?
#
loop_
_entity_poly.entity_id
_entity_poly.type
_entity_poly.pdbx_seq_one_letter_code
_entity_poly.pdbx_strand_id
1 'polypeptide(L)'
;MDKTALRNSIRARKRAMTEEEIVSRSKALAQQFYASEAYKNARTIYGYMPYNQEVRTIPMMEQALKDGKRVAIPKCYGAEMKFIFIDDLTKVEKGYANIPEPIADEPVADDTTALVLMPGLAFDPQGHRCGYGGGFYDKFLAAEPNHPTLALCYEFQMLPHLETEEHDIPVDTVLWA
;
A
#
# COMPACT_ATOMS: atom_id res chain seq x y z
N MET A 1 -2.61 -18.27 -15.96
CA MET A 1 -1.99 -18.57 -14.65
C MET A 1 -3.01 -18.27 -13.56
N ASP A 2 -3.25 -19.21 -12.65
CA ASP A 2 -4.17 -18.96 -11.55
C ASP A 2 -3.56 -18.00 -10.51
N LYS A 3 -4.39 -17.46 -9.61
CA LYS A 3 -3.95 -16.46 -8.62
C LYS A 3 -2.88 -17.01 -7.68
N THR A 4 -2.95 -18.29 -7.31
CA THR A 4 -1.97 -18.91 -6.42
C THR A 4 -0.61 -19.04 -7.09
N ALA A 5 -0.56 -19.51 -8.33
CA ALA A 5 0.66 -19.62 -9.11
C ALA A 5 1.29 -18.25 -9.35
N LEU A 6 0.46 -17.24 -9.66
CA LEU A 6 0.90 -15.87 -9.85
C LEU A 6 1.53 -15.31 -8.57
N ARG A 7 0.86 -15.46 -7.43
CA ARG A 7 1.39 -15.01 -6.15
C ARG A 7 2.73 -15.65 -5.82
N ASN A 8 2.84 -16.95 -6.04
CA ASN A 8 4.09 -17.69 -5.77
C ASN A 8 5.22 -17.22 -6.68
N SER A 9 4.94 -16.97 -7.94
CA SER A 9 5.92 -16.46 -8.90
C SER A 9 6.44 -15.08 -8.48
N ILE A 10 5.56 -14.17 -8.14
CA ILE A 10 5.94 -12.82 -7.70
C ILE A 10 6.73 -12.87 -6.39
N ARG A 11 6.29 -13.68 -5.43
CA ARG A 11 7.02 -13.83 -4.16
C ARG A 11 8.42 -14.35 -4.37
N ALA A 12 8.60 -15.30 -5.28
CA ALA A 12 9.94 -15.84 -5.62
C ALA A 12 10.85 -14.75 -6.19
N ARG A 13 10.35 -13.92 -7.09
CA ARG A 13 11.11 -12.80 -7.65
C ARG A 13 11.45 -11.75 -6.61
N LYS A 14 10.51 -11.44 -5.71
CA LYS A 14 10.77 -10.50 -4.60
C LYS A 14 11.86 -11.02 -3.67
N ARG A 15 11.81 -12.31 -3.31
CA ARG A 15 12.85 -12.92 -2.45
C ARG A 15 14.24 -12.91 -3.08
N ALA A 16 14.32 -12.88 -4.40
CA ALA A 16 15.60 -12.80 -5.12
C ALA A 16 16.19 -11.39 -5.18
N MET A 17 15.45 -10.37 -4.78
CA MET A 17 15.93 -8.99 -4.76
C MET A 17 16.98 -8.77 -3.66
N THR A 18 18.00 -8.00 -3.98
CA THR A 18 18.97 -7.53 -2.97
C THR A 18 18.41 -6.33 -2.21
N GLU A 19 18.90 -6.10 -1.01
CA GLU A 19 18.54 -4.90 -0.24
C GLU A 19 18.87 -3.61 -1.02
N GLU A 20 19.98 -3.59 -1.71
CA GLU A 20 20.38 -2.45 -2.56
C GLU A 20 19.36 -2.16 -3.66
N GLU A 21 18.84 -3.20 -4.33
CA GLU A 21 17.80 -3.05 -5.34
C GLU A 21 16.50 -2.51 -4.74
N ILE A 22 16.09 -3.04 -3.58
CA ILE A 22 14.88 -2.60 -2.88
C ILE A 22 14.99 -1.11 -2.54
N VAL A 23 16.10 -0.70 -1.95
CA VAL A 23 16.32 0.70 -1.57
C VAL A 23 16.36 1.62 -2.79
N SER A 24 17.10 1.23 -3.82
CA SER A 24 17.25 2.03 -5.05
C SER A 24 15.91 2.23 -5.76
N ARG A 25 15.15 1.15 -5.95
CA ARG A 25 13.84 1.22 -6.60
C ARG A 25 12.82 1.97 -5.75
N SER A 26 12.87 1.81 -4.44
CA SER A 26 12.01 2.56 -3.52
C SER A 26 12.28 4.06 -3.57
N LYS A 27 13.53 4.48 -3.70
CA LYS A 27 13.88 5.89 -3.87
C LYS A 27 13.34 6.45 -5.20
N ALA A 28 13.47 5.70 -6.28
CA ALA A 28 12.92 6.10 -7.57
C ALA A 28 11.39 6.25 -7.51
N LEU A 29 10.71 5.31 -6.86
CA LEU A 29 9.27 5.37 -6.63
C LEU A 29 8.86 6.55 -5.76
N ALA A 30 9.64 6.87 -4.72
CA ALA A 30 9.38 8.02 -3.86
C ALA A 30 9.37 9.32 -4.67
N GLN A 31 10.30 9.50 -5.60
CA GLN A 31 10.35 10.68 -6.47
C GLN A 31 9.10 10.78 -7.35
N GLN A 32 8.69 9.68 -7.96
CA GLN A 32 7.47 9.63 -8.75
C GLN A 32 6.24 9.96 -7.88
N PHE A 33 6.20 9.42 -6.66
CA PHE A 33 5.11 9.62 -5.72
C PHE A 33 4.97 11.10 -5.35
N TYR A 34 6.04 11.75 -4.94
CA TYR A 34 6.03 13.17 -4.55
C TYR A 34 5.64 14.08 -5.71
N ALA A 35 5.97 13.70 -6.94
CA ALA A 35 5.62 14.45 -8.15
C ALA A 35 4.18 14.22 -8.61
N SER A 36 3.49 13.22 -8.08
CA SER A 36 2.13 12.87 -8.52
C SER A 36 1.10 13.89 -8.02
N GLU A 37 0.07 14.12 -8.82
CA GLU A 37 -1.05 14.97 -8.42
C GLU A 37 -1.78 14.39 -7.20
N ALA A 38 -1.88 13.06 -7.12
CA ALA A 38 -2.49 12.39 -5.98
C ALA A 38 -1.82 12.77 -4.66
N TYR A 39 -0.48 12.74 -4.63
CA TYR A 39 0.26 13.16 -3.43
C TYR A 39 0.08 14.64 -3.13
N LYS A 40 0.25 15.49 -4.14
CA LYS A 40 0.15 16.95 -3.98
C LYS A 40 -1.21 17.39 -3.44
N ASN A 41 -2.27 16.73 -3.90
CA ASN A 41 -3.64 17.07 -3.51
C ASN A 41 -4.08 16.44 -2.19
N ALA A 42 -3.38 15.44 -1.70
CA ALA A 42 -3.76 14.73 -0.48
C ALA A 42 -3.46 15.58 0.77
N ARG A 43 -4.43 15.65 1.67
CA ARG A 43 -4.24 16.21 3.03
C ARG A 43 -3.85 15.11 4.00
N THR A 44 -4.38 13.91 3.76
CA THR A 44 -4.19 12.73 4.59
C THR A 44 -3.77 11.57 3.71
N ILE A 45 -2.80 10.79 4.17
CA ILE A 45 -2.35 9.57 3.50
C ILE A 45 -2.59 8.40 4.43
N TYR A 46 -3.31 7.40 3.92
CA TYR A 46 -3.43 6.10 4.55
C TYR A 46 -2.36 5.20 3.91
N GLY A 47 -1.24 5.09 4.60
CA GLY A 47 -0.11 4.31 4.14
C GLY A 47 -0.12 2.89 4.69
N TYR A 48 0.97 2.19 4.53
CA TYR A 48 1.18 0.87 5.12
C TYR A 48 2.65 0.68 5.48
N MET A 49 2.88 -0.17 6.47
CA MET A 49 4.24 -0.57 6.85
C MET A 49 4.71 -1.64 5.86
N PRO A 50 5.93 -1.50 5.31
CA PRO A 50 6.43 -2.48 4.35
C PRO A 50 6.66 -3.82 5.02
N TYR A 51 6.30 -4.89 4.31
CA TYR A 51 6.47 -6.26 4.73
C TYR A 51 7.43 -6.98 3.77
N ASN A 52 8.37 -7.74 4.30
CA ASN A 52 9.39 -8.44 3.49
C ASN A 52 10.10 -7.48 2.52
N GLN A 53 9.98 -7.74 1.21
CA GLN A 53 10.64 -6.98 0.15
C GLN A 53 9.75 -5.89 -0.45
N GLU A 54 8.66 -5.53 0.19
CA GLU A 54 7.80 -4.45 -0.32
C GLU A 54 8.57 -3.13 -0.45
N VAL A 55 8.07 -2.28 -1.33
CA VAL A 55 8.57 -0.92 -1.49
C VAL A 55 8.64 -0.23 -0.11
N ARG A 56 9.75 0.41 0.16
CA ARG A 56 10.01 1.10 1.44
C ARG A 56 9.15 2.36 1.53
N THR A 57 7.99 2.24 2.13
CA THR A 57 7.03 3.34 2.27
C THR A 57 7.30 4.24 3.47
N ILE A 58 8.09 3.80 4.45
CA ILE A 58 8.34 4.59 5.67
C ILE A 58 8.91 5.98 5.36
N PRO A 59 9.97 6.13 4.53
CA PRO A 59 10.46 7.46 4.20
C PRO A 59 9.43 8.34 3.51
N MET A 60 8.54 7.76 2.72
CA MET A 60 7.46 8.49 2.03
C MET A 60 6.45 9.03 3.03
N MET A 61 6.08 8.23 4.03
CA MET A 61 5.16 8.65 5.10
C MET A 61 5.80 9.69 6.01
N GLU A 62 7.09 9.55 6.31
CA GLU A 62 7.84 10.56 7.06
C GLU A 62 7.89 11.89 6.32
N GLN A 63 8.11 11.87 5.01
CA GLN A 63 8.08 13.07 4.18
C GLN A 63 6.69 13.71 4.17
N ALA A 64 5.65 12.90 4.11
CA ALA A 64 4.27 13.40 4.17
C ALA A 64 4.01 14.16 5.47
N LEU A 65 4.47 13.63 6.60
CA LEU A 65 4.38 14.34 7.89
C LEU A 65 5.14 15.68 7.88
N LYS A 66 6.32 15.70 7.30
CA LYS A 66 7.12 16.94 7.15
C LYS A 66 6.43 17.96 6.25
N ASP A 67 5.71 17.50 5.24
CA ASP A 67 4.94 18.35 4.32
C ASP A 67 3.62 18.85 4.94
N GLY A 68 3.35 18.53 6.20
CA GLY A 68 2.16 18.97 6.92
C GLY A 68 0.93 18.12 6.67
N LYS A 69 1.09 16.94 6.07
CA LYS A 69 0.00 16.00 5.85
C LYS A 69 -0.21 15.13 7.09
N ARG A 70 -1.42 14.61 7.26
CA ARG A 70 -1.69 13.60 8.27
C ARG A 70 -1.41 12.22 7.68
N VAL A 71 -0.94 11.30 8.52
CA VAL A 71 -0.64 9.93 8.11
C VAL A 71 -1.34 8.96 9.04
N ALA A 72 -1.94 7.92 8.47
CA ALA A 72 -2.52 6.80 9.20
C ALA A 72 -2.01 5.50 8.59
N ILE A 73 -1.90 4.47 9.42
CA ILE A 73 -1.48 3.13 8.98
C ILE A 73 -2.47 2.10 9.50
N PRO A 74 -2.56 0.93 8.84
CA PRO A 74 -3.60 -0.05 9.16
C PRO A 74 -3.31 -0.83 10.43
N LYS A 75 -4.38 -1.14 11.14
CA LYS A 75 -4.40 -2.05 12.29
C LYS A 75 -5.56 -3.02 12.13
N CYS A 76 -5.28 -4.32 12.27
CA CYS A 76 -6.28 -5.35 12.10
C CYS A 76 -6.95 -5.70 13.43
N TYR A 77 -8.27 -5.83 13.38
CA TYR A 77 -9.12 -6.25 14.49
C TYR A 77 -9.94 -7.45 14.01
N GLY A 78 -9.34 -8.64 14.08
CA GLY A 78 -9.95 -9.83 13.49
C GLY A 78 -10.04 -9.70 11.97
N ALA A 79 -11.26 -9.77 11.43
CA ALA A 79 -11.50 -9.63 9.99
C ALA A 79 -11.64 -8.17 9.53
N GLU A 80 -11.65 -7.23 10.45
CA GLU A 80 -11.78 -5.79 10.17
C GLU A 80 -10.44 -5.10 10.20
N MET A 81 -10.25 -4.11 9.31
CA MET A 81 -9.06 -3.28 9.29
C MET A 81 -9.48 -1.82 9.50
N LYS A 82 -8.77 -1.13 10.40
CA LYS A 82 -8.93 0.31 10.62
C LYS A 82 -7.61 1.00 10.38
N PHE A 83 -7.66 2.26 9.95
CA PHE A 83 -6.49 3.12 9.88
C PHE A 83 -6.40 3.96 11.14
N ILE A 84 -5.23 4.01 11.74
CA ILE A 84 -4.98 4.76 12.97
C ILE A 84 -3.99 5.88 12.65
N PHE A 85 -4.30 7.10 13.04
CA PHE A 85 -3.38 8.22 12.85
C PHE A 85 -2.10 8.01 13.66
N ILE A 86 -0.98 8.33 13.03
CA ILE A 86 0.33 8.18 13.62
C ILE A 86 1.20 9.40 13.27
N ASP A 87 1.93 9.91 14.25
CA ASP A 87 2.85 11.03 14.08
C ASP A 87 4.32 10.62 14.18
N ASP A 88 4.57 9.41 14.61
CA ASP A 88 5.90 8.82 14.77
C ASP A 88 5.83 7.34 14.35
N LEU A 89 6.47 7.02 13.24
CA LEU A 89 6.41 5.69 12.63
C LEU A 89 7.21 4.63 13.41
N THR A 90 7.87 5.01 14.49
CA THR A 90 8.51 4.07 15.42
C THR A 90 7.55 3.53 16.48
N LYS A 91 6.39 4.16 16.65
CA LYS A 91 5.36 3.75 17.63
C LYS A 91 4.50 2.60 17.11
N VAL A 92 5.16 1.50 16.79
CA VAL A 92 4.54 0.32 16.21
C VAL A 92 4.98 -0.94 16.94
N GLU A 93 4.18 -1.99 16.82
CA GLU A 93 4.47 -3.33 17.34
C GLU A 93 4.01 -4.38 16.33
N LYS A 94 4.45 -5.62 16.47
CA LYS A 94 4.03 -6.70 15.59
C LYS A 94 2.52 -6.93 15.70
N GLY A 95 1.85 -6.95 14.55
CA GLY A 95 0.44 -7.21 14.44
C GLY A 95 0.13 -8.40 13.53
N TYR A 96 -0.96 -8.31 12.81
CA TYR A 96 -1.41 -9.33 11.87
C TYR A 96 -0.32 -9.68 10.86
N ALA A 97 -0.07 -10.97 10.66
CA ALA A 97 0.95 -11.51 9.76
C ALA A 97 2.37 -10.98 10.04
N ASN A 98 2.66 -10.61 11.28
CA ASN A 98 3.93 -10.00 11.72
C ASN A 98 4.24 -8.64 11.06
N ILE A 99 3.24 -7.99 10.48
CA ILE A 99 3.38 -6.64 9.91
C ILE A 99 3.26 -5.64 11.07
N PRO A 100 4.17 -4.64 11.17
CA PRO A 100 4.05 -3.62 12.20
C PRO A 100 2.72 -2.88 12.11
N GLU A 101 2.10 -2.68 13.27
CA GLU A 101 0.83 -1.95 13.42
C GLU A 101 1.01 -0.87 14.49
N PRO A 102 0.17 0.18 14.49
CA PRO A 102 0.21 1.16 15.57
C PRO A 102 0.02 0.49 16.94
N ILE A 103 0.79 0.89 17.93
CA ILE A 103 0.58 0.46 19.31
C ILE A 103 -0.77 1.00 19.81
N ALA A 104 -1.05 2.27 19.48
CA ALA A 104 -2.30 2.92 19.87
C ALA A 104 -3.49 2.40 19.07
N ASP A 105 -4.67 2.49 19.68
CA ASP A 105 -5.95 2.19 19.03
C ASP A 105 -6.68 3.47 18.62
N GLU A 106 -6.15 4.63 18.98
CA GLU A 106 -6.76 5.93 18.72
C GLU A 106 -5.69 6.98 18.40
N PRO A 107 -6.02 8.06 17.67
CA PRO A 107 -7.31 8.28 17.05
C PRO A 107 -7.49 7.47 15.76
N VAL A 108 -8.67 6.89 15.61
CA VAL A 108 -9.05 6.22 14.36
C VAL A 108 -9.15 7.27 13.26
N ALA A 109 -8.56 7.00 12.13
CA ALA A 109 -8.59 7.93 11.00
C ALA A 109 -10.00 8.02 10.40
N ASP A 110 -10.45 9.24 10.21
CA ASP A 110 -11.81 9.58 9.81
C ASP A 110 -11.90 10.40 8.52
N ASP A 111 -10.79 10.51 7.78
CA ASP A 111 -10.79 11.22 6.51
C ASP A 111 -11.21 10.25 5.39
N THR A 112 -12.47 10.32 4.98
CA THR A 112 -13.04 9.43 3.96
C THR A 112 -12.56 9.73 2.54
N THR A 113 -11.75 10.75 2.34
CA THR A 113 -11.15 11.12 1.05
C THR A 113 -9.62 11.05 1.09
N ALA A 114 -9.04 10.47 2.12
CA ALA A 114 -7.60 10.28 2.22
C ALA A 114 -7.07 9.45 1.04
N LEU A 115 -5.86 9.77 0.59
CA LEU A 115 -5.18 8.95 -0.40
C LEU A 115 -4.76 7.62 0.24
N VAL A 116 -5.24 6.52 -0.30
CA VAL A 116 -4.90 5.18 0.19
C VAL A 116 -3.78 4.60 -0.67
N LEU A 117 -2.66 4.25 -0.03
CA LEU A 117 -1.60 3.48 -0.68
C LEU A 117 -2.01 2.00 -0.67
N MET A 118 -2.06 1.41 -1.84
CA MET A 118 -2.57 0.04 -2.03
C MET A 118 -1.41 -0.95 -2.14
N PRO A 119 -1.25 -1.87 -1.18
CA PRO A 119 -0.30 -2.97 -1.35
C PRO A 119 -0.85 -4.01 -2.32
N GLY A 120 0.03 -4.81 -2.90
CA GLY A 120 -0.38 -5.90 -3.77
C GLY A 120 0.81 -6.64 -4.33
N LEU A 121 0.56 -7.83 -4.86
CA LEU A 121 1.58 -8.68 -5.47
C LEU A 121 1.72 -8.42 -6.96
N ALA A 122 0.64 -8.08 -7.66
CA ALA A 122 0.69 -7.80 -9.09
C ALA A 122 -0.36 -6.75 -9.47
N PHE A 123 -0.08 -6.04 -10.54
CA PHE A 123 -0.94 -4.98 -11.07
C PHE A 123 -0.93 -5.02 -12.59
N ASP A 124 -1.90 -4.37 -13.23
CA ASP A 124 -1.91 -4.17 -14.67
C ASP A 124 -2.15 -2.70 -15.02
N PRO A 125 -2.00 -2.31 -16.30
CA PRO A 125 -2.15 -0.90 -16.70
C PRO A 125 -3.53 -0.29 -16.44
N GLN A 126 -4.56 -1.12 -16.25
CA GLN A 126 -5.92 -0.66 -15.93
C GLN A 126 -6.14 -0.49 -14.41
N GLY A 127 -5.11 -0.76 -13.59
CA GLY A 127 -5.20 -0.64 -12.15
C GLY A 127 -5.74 -1.87 -11.43
N HIS A 128 -5.96 -2.97 -12.14
CA HIS A 128 -6.36 -4.22 -11.49
C HIS A 128 -5.24 -4.71 -10.59
N ARG A 129 -5.62 -5.35 -9.49
CA ARG A 129 -4.69 -5.72 -8.44
C ARG A 129 -4.88 -7.17 -8.01
N CYS A 130 -3.78 -7.89 -7.87
CA CYS A 130 -3.75 -9.17 -7.18
C CYS A 130 -3.18 -8.94 -5.77
N GLY A 131 -4.03 -9.06 -4.76
CA GLY A 131 -3.62 -8.90 -3.37
C GLY A 131 -3.07 -10.18 -2.75
N TYR A 132 -2.89 -10.13 -1.44
CA TYR A 132 -2.32 -11.26 -0.68
C TYR A 132 -3.35 -12.33 -0.32
N GLY A 133 -4.64 -12.10 -0.59
CA GLY A 133 -5.71 -13.05 -0.36
C GLY A 133 -6.63 -12.75 0.83
N GLY A 134 -6.28 -11.78 1.69
CA GLY A 134 -7.06 -11.45 2.88
C GLY A 134 -8.30 -10.58 2.62
N GLY A 135 -8.31 -9.85 1.50
CA GLY A 135 -9.46 -9.01 1.12
C GLY A 135 -9.68 -7.75 1.97
N PHE A 136 -8.76 -7.40 2.83
CA PHE A 136 -8.92 -6.26 3.74
C PHE A 136 -9.12 -4.93 3.02
N TYR A 137 -8.33 -4.68 1.97
CA TYR A 137 -8.39 -3.40 1.25
C TYR A 137 -9.64 -3.29 0.38
N ASP A 138 -10.03 -4.36 -0.30
CA ASP A 138 -11.26 -4.34 -1.11
C ASP A 138 -12.49 -4.14 -0.22
N LYS A 139 -12.51 -4.78 0.94
CA LYS A 139 -13.58 -4.62 1.93
C LYS A 139 -13.61 -3.20 2.49
N PHE A 140 -12.44 -2.65 2.82
CA PHE A 140 -12.33 -1.28 3.32
C PHE A 140 -12.84 -0.26 2.29
N LEU A 141 -12.40 -0.37 1.04
CA LEU A 141 -12.79 0.53 -0.03
C LEU A 141 -14.26 0.38 -0.43
N ALA A 142 -14.83 -0.82 -0.29
CA ALA A 142 -16.27 -1.02 -0.51
C ALA A 142 -17.10 -0.24 0.53
N ALA A 143 -16.61 -0.19 1.78
CA ALA A 143 -17.27 0.57 2.85
C ALA A 143 -17.04 2.08 2.74
N GLU A 144 -15.90 2.52 2.19
CA GLU A 144 -15.53 3.93 2.02
C GLU A 144 -15.04 4.16 0.58
N PRO A 145 -15.94 4.31 -0.39
CA PRO A 145 -15.59 4.27 -1.81
C PRO A 145 -14.99 5.57 -2.38
N ASN A 146 -14.91 6.64 -1.60
CA ASN A 146 -14.47 7.94 -2.11
C ASN A 146 -12.96 8.18 -2.00
N HIS A 147 -12.20 7.22 -1.52
CA HIS A 147 -10.76 7.35 -1.42
C HIS A 147 -10.08 7.29 -2.79
N PRO A 148 -9.25 8.27 -3.16
CA PRO A 148 -8.31 8.06 -4.24
C PRO A 148 -7.30 7.00 -3.84
N THR A 149 -6.85 6.18 -4.79
CA THR A 149 -5.94 5.06 -4.53
C THR A 149 -4.69 5.15 -5.40
N LEU A 150 -3.56 4.73 -4.84
CA LEU A 150 -2.29 4.71 -5.55
C LEU A 150 -1.48 3.50 -5.09
N ALA A 151 -0.96 2.75 -6.03
CA ALA A 151 -0.08 1.62 -5.76
C ALA A 151 1.36 1.91 -6.15
N LEU A 152 2.28 1.35 -5.40
CA LEU A 152 3.72 1.40 -5.64
C LEU A 152 4.21 -0.03 -5.81
N CYS A 153 4.87 -0.33 -6.91
CA CYS A 153 5.36 -1.68 -7.16
C CYS A 153 6.65 -1.70 -7.97
N TYR A 154 7.28 -2.87 -8.02
CA TYR A 154 8.43 -3.08 -8.88
C TYR A 154 7.97 -3.41 -10.30
N GLU A 155 8.81 -3.14 -11.28
CA GLU A 155 8.50 -3.37 -12.69
C GLU A 155 7.98 -4.78 -12.96
N PHE A 156 8.59 -5.81 -12.35
CA PHE A 156 8.17 -7.20 -12.58
C PHE A 156 6.79 -7.54 -12.00
N GLN A 157 6.22 -6.66 -11.17
CA GLN A 157 4.86 -6.81 -10.64
C GLN A 157 3.81 -6.27 -11.62
N MET A 158 4.23 -5.55 -12.65
CA MET A 158 3.34 -5.08 -13.72
C MET A 158 3.15 -6.17 -14.76
N LEU A 159 1.92 -6.60 -14.94
CA LEU A 159 1.52 -7.60 -15.94
C LEU A 159 0.68 -6.94 -17.02
N PRO A 160 0.66 -7.50 -18.24
CA PRO A 160 -0.18 -6.92 -19.32
C PRO A 160 -1.66 -6.92 -19.00
N HIS A 161 -2.13 -7.93 -18.29
CA HIS A 161 -3.53 -8.08 -17.91
C HIS A 161 -3.67 -9.00 -16.69
N LEU A 162 -4.54 -8.62 -15.77
CA LEU A 162 -4.96 -9.45 -14.63
C LEU A 162 -6.44 -9.80 -14.78
N GLU A 163 -6.78 -11.04 -14.50
CA GLU A 163 -8.17 -11.44 -14.36
C GLU A 163 -8.74 -10.90 -13.05
N THR A 164 -9.95 -10.37 -13.11
CA THR A 164 -10.61 -9.75 -11.96
C THR A 164 -11.93 -10.42 -11.67
N GLU A 165 -12.38 -10.27 -10.43
CA GLU A 165 -13.70 -10.64 -10.00
C GLU A 165 -14.55 -9.38 -9.86
N GLU A 166 -15.89 -9.54 -9.85
CA GLU A 166 -16.82 -8.42 -9.83
C GLU A 166 -16.63 -7.47 -8.63
N HIS A 167 -16.20 -8.03 -7.49
CA HIS A 167 -15.99 -7.24 -6.27
C HIS A 167 -14.59 -6.59 -6.17
N ASP A 168 -13.70 -6.85 -7.13
CA ASP A 168 -12.37 -6.26 -7.15
C ASP A 168 -12.44 -4.78 -7.53
N ILE A 169 -11.79 -3.94 -6.75
CA ILE A 169 -11.78 -2.48 -6.97
C ILE A 169 -10.44 -2.08 -7.60
N PRO A 170 -10.45 -1.51 -8.81
CA PRO A 170 -9.21 -1.06 -9.46
C PRO A 170 -8.54 0.08 -8.70
N VAL A 171 -7.21 0.12 -8.77
CA VAL A 171 -6.40 1.23 -8.24
C VAL A 171 -6.39 2.37 -9.26
N ASP A 172 -6.55 3.61 -8.78
CA ASP A 172 -6.61 4.78 -9.67
C ASP A 172 -5.28 5.06 -10.36
N THR A 173 -4.16 4.91 -9.65
CA THR A 173 -2.83 5.17 -10.16
C THR A 173 -1.87 4.08 -9.72
N VAL A 174 -1.09 3.54 -10.66
CA VAL A 174 -0.02 2.57 -10.36
C VAL A 174 1.31 3.18 -10.79
N LEU A 175 2.22 3.33 -9.85
CA LEU A 175 3.60 3.76 -10.10
C LEU A 175 4.53 2.55 -9.98
N TRP A 176 5.49 2.45 -10.88
CA TRP A 176 6.41 1.31 -10.88
C TRP A 176 7.83 1.74 -11.24
N ALA A 177 8.79 0.97 -10.75
CA ALA A 177 10.20 1.14 -11.06
C ALA A 177 10.97 -0.19 -11.01
#